data_7ec001d4ce3a82f74fca5f622fe44d63
#
_entry.id   7ec001d4ce3a82f74fca5f622fe44d63
#
_cell.length_a   1.000
_cell.length_b   1.000
_cell.length_c   1.000
_cell.angle_alpha   90.00
_cell.angle_beta   90.00
_cell.angle_gamma   90.00
#
_symmetry.space_group_name_H-M   'P 1'
#
loop_
_entity.id
_entity.type
_entity.pdbx_description
1 polymer ?
#
loop_
_entity_poly.entity_id
_entity_poly.type
_entity_poly.pdbx_seq_one_letter_code
_entity_poly.pdbx_strand_id
1 'polypeptide(L)'
;MKTALKFLLLTAALLVHTAYAANKPVAFVSFSKGFISIYQLDDMNKIADIEVGDGARGMGVSDDGKTLAVAVKSAGELLLIDIESRKITKRIAVGKNPEFVRVLNDKAFVAYEPSNQMAATGADAAHQKKKTKDDDDATPARVTVVDLKTGKKIADIEAGMETEGIEFSADGQSLLVTNESDENVSIHDIATGKLIKKVDTKKHGLRPRGIKRAPDGNTFAVTLELSDKLLILNKSFEVQDIISTGNVPYGVTFNAAGTEIYVALAKAKAVQVFDAKSYAVKRLINVGERCWHFTLSPDESKLIAACGRSNNLVVADTQSGKILQDIPSPGTPWGIITYPRSTGSLDFKK
;
A
#
# COMPACT_ATOMS: atom_id res chain seq x y z
N MET A 1 -45.09 -34.21 -26.82
CA MET A 1 -44.21 -34.18 -25.65
C MET A 1 -42.72 -34.11 -25.98
N LYS A 2 -42.26 -33.64 -27.15
CA LYS A 2 -40.81 -33.56 -27.49
C LYS A 2 -40.28 -32.11 -27.68
N THR A 3 -41.12 -31.10 -27.51
CA THR A 3 -40.75 -29.70 -27.77
C THR A 3 -40.46 -28.90 -26.51
N ALA A 4 -40.85 -29.36 -25.32
CA ALA A 4 -40.61 -28.64 -24.04
C ALA A 4 -39.24 -28.87 -23.44
N LEU A 5 -38.49 -29.94 -23.83
CA LEU A 5 -37.19 -30.30 -23.23
C LEU A 5 -36.01 -29.53 -23.85
N LYS A 6 -36.17 -28.94 -25.04
CA LYS A 6 -35.09 -28.16 -25.69
C LYS A 6 -34.94 -26.72 -25.17
N PHE A 7 -35.98 -26.15 -24.57
CA PHE A 7 -35.91 -24.77 -24.02
C PHE A 7 -35.27 -24.67 -22.64
N LEU A 8 -35.31 -25.76 -21.87
CA LEU A 8 -34.74 -25.77 -20.51
C LEU A 8 -33.22 -25.92 -20.48
N LEU A 9 -32.61 -26.49 -21.53
CA LEU A 9 -31.17 -26.68 -21.65
C LEU A 9 -30.42 -25.41 -22.12
N LEU A 10 -31.12 -24.50 -22.83
CA LEU A 10 -30.50 -23.25 -23.32
C LEU A 10 -30.41 -22.18 -22.24
N THR A 11 -31.33 -22.15 -21.28
CA THR A 11 -31.29 -21.19 -20.15
C THR A 11 -30.28 -21.56 -19.10
N ALA A 12 -30.00 -22.84 -18.88
CA ALA A 12 -28.95 -23.27 -17.93
C ALA A 12 -27.53 -22.98 -18.43
N ALA A 13 -27.30 -23.02 -19.73
CA ALA A 13 -26.00 -22.71 -20.34
C ALA A 13 -25.66 -21.19 -20.28
N LEU A 14 -26.65 -20.29 -20.36
CA LEU A 14 -26.44 -18.85 -20.23
C LEU A 14 -26.13 -18.43 -18.78
N LEU A 15 -26.74 -19.10 -17.81
CA LEU A 15 -26.51 -18.79 -16.38
C LEU A 15 -25.11 -19.22 -15.90
N VAL A 16 -24.56 -20.29 -16.48
CA VAL A 16 -23.20 -20.74 -16.13
C VAL A 16 -22.11 -19.83 -16.71
N HIS A 17 -22.34 -19.19 -17.86
CA HIS A 17 -21.36 -18.27 -18.45
C HIS A 17 -21.30 -16.92 -17.75
N THR A 18 -22.36 -16.45 -17.12
CA THR A 18 -22.35 -15.19 -16.36
C THR A 18 -21.70 -15.33 -14.97
N ALA A 19 -21.74 -16.51 -14.36
CA ALA A 19 -21.08 -16.77 -13.07
C ALA A 19 -19.57 -16.95 -13.21
N TYR A 20 -19.04 -17.35 -14.35
CA TYR A 20 -17.60 -17.55 -14.57
C TYR A 20 -16.86 -16.28 -14.97
N ALA A 21 -17.57 -15.23 -15.39
CA ALA A 21 -16.98 -13.93 -15.76
C ALA A 21 -16.68 -13.02 -14.55
N ALA A 22 -17.13 -13.38 -13.33
CA ALA A 22 -17.19 -12.48 -12.19
C ALA A 22 -15.92 -12.46 -11.31
N ASN A 23 -14.87 -13.24 -11.57
CA ASN A 23 -13.74 -13.36 -10.63
C ASN A 23 -12.35 -13.49 -11.27
N LYS A 24 -12.07 -12.82 -12.36
CA LYS A 24 -10.67 -12.76 -12.82
C LYS A 24 -9.88 -11.82 -11.91
N PRO A 25 -8.69 -12.26 -11.43
CA PRO A 25 -7.85 -11.43 -10.58
C PRO A 25 -7.48 -10.11 -11.28
N VAL A 26 -7.55 -9.01 -10.56
CA VAL A 26 -7.24 -7.67 -11.07
C VAL A 26 -6.21 -6.95 -10.19
N ALA A 27 -5.48 -6.02 -10.81
CA ALA A 27 -4.68 -5.03 -10.12
C ALA A 27 -5.35 -3.65 -10.23
N PHE A 28 -5.35 -2.91 -9.12
CA PHE A 28 -5.71 -1.50 -9.07
C PHE A 28 -4.43 -0.69 -8.93
N VAL A 29 -4.24 0.28 -9.82
CA VAL A 29 -3.07 1.17 -9.79
C VAL A 29 -3.56 2.60 -9.62
N SER A 30 -3.06 3.29 -8.60
CA SER A 30 -3.34 4.71 -8.39
C SER A 30 -2.32 5.60 -9.11
N PHE A 31 -2.81 6.67 -9.73
CA PHE A 31 -2.00 7.63 -10.46
C PHE A 31 -2.13 9.02 -9.87
N SER A 32 -1.00 9.69 -9.64
CA SER A 32 -0.99 11.05 -9.09
C SER A 32 -1.73 12.06 -9.97
N LYS A 33 -1.92 11.77 -11.24
CA LYS A 33 -2.72 12.57 -12.19
C LYS A 33 -4.23 12.34 -12.13
N GLY A 34 -4.73 11.67 -11.09
CA GLY A 34 -6.14 11.72 -10.75
C GLY A 34 -7.00 10.58 -11.26
N PHE A 35 -6.45 9.43 -11.52
CA PHE A 35 -7.22 8.24 -11.91
C PHE A 35 -6.71 6.96 -11.27
N ILE A 36 -7.56 5.95 -11.25
CA ILE A 36 -7.24 4.56 -10.90
C ILE A 36 -7.38 3.74 -12.19
N SER A 37 -6.32 3.02 -12.58
CA SER A 37 -6.41 2.02 -13.65
C SER A 37 -6.64 0.64 -13.08
N ILE A 38 -7.48 -0.13 -13.77
CA ILE A 38 -7.75 -1.55 -13.46
C ILE A 38 -7.09 -2.39 -14.55
N TYR A 39 -6.25 -3.33 -14.15
CA TYR A 39 -5.57 -4.26 -15.04
C TYR A 39 -6.00 -5.70 -14.74
N GLN A 40 -6.15 -6.51 -15.79
CA GLN A 40 -6.25 -7.96 -15.66
C GLN A 40 -4.89 -8.51 -15.23
N LEU A 41 -4.81 -9.34 -14.18
CA LEU A 41 -3.51 -9.82 -13.68
C LEU A 41 -2.84 -10.86 -14.58
N ASP A 42 -3.60 -11.61 -15.38
CA ASP A 42 -3.04 -12.67 -16.22
C ASP A 42 -2.08 -12.12 -17.28
N ASP A 43 -2.49 -11.08 -17.97
CA ASP A 43 -1.79 -10.50 -19.13
C ASP A 43 -1.46 -9.01 -18.97
N MET A 44 -1.89 -8.40 -17.88
CA MET A 44 -1.76 -6.96 -17.59
C MET A 44 -2.44 -6.05 -18.63
N ASN A 45 -3.46 -6.54 -19.31
CA ASN A 45 -4.30 -5.71 -20.16
C ASN A 45 -5.14 -4.74 -19.31
N LYS A 46 -5.11 -3.46 -19.70
CA LYS A 46 -5.91 -2.45 -19.02
C LYS A 46 -7.40 -2.63 -19.31
N ILE A 47 -8.21 -2.77 -18.26
CA ILE A 47 -9.67 -2.97 -18.36
C ILE A 47 -10.39 -1.62 -18.37
N ALA A 48 -9.98 -0.68 -17.49
CA ALA A 48 -10.65 0.60 -17.31
C ALA A 48 -9.77 1.60 -16.58
N ASP A 49 -10.15 2.86 -16.73
CA ASP A 49 -9.72 3.97 -15.87
C ASP A 49 -10.94 4.52 -15.12
N ILE A 50 -10.75 4.92 -13.85
CA ILE A 50 -11.76 5.59 -13.03
C ILE A 50 -11.19 6.93 -12.61
N GLU A 51 -11.81 8.03 -13.04
CA GLU A 51 -11.43 9.37 -12.62
C GLU A 51 -11.81 9.59 -11.16
N VAL A 52 -10.81 9.99 -10.34
CA VAL A 52 -10.98 10.17 -8.89
C VAL A 52 -10.58 11.56 -8.41
N GLY A 53 -9.84 12.31 -9.21
CA GLY A 53 -9.26 13.60 -8.86
C GLY A 53 -7.77 13.49 -8.54
N ASP A 54 -7.04 14.59 -8.70
CA ASP A 54 -5.58 14.65 -8.60
C ASP A 54 -5.05 14.14 -7.25
N GLY A 55 -3.92 13.46 -7.31
CA GLY A 55 -3.24 12.96 -6.14
C GLY A 55 -3.84 11.68 -5.59
N ALA A 56 -4.32 10.76 -6.44
CA ALA A 56 -4.68 9.43 -5.99
C ALA A 56 -3.47 8.71 -5.39
N ARG A 57 -3.63 8.14 -4.19
CA ARG A 57 -2.57 7.58 -3.35
C ARG A 57 -2.92 6.17 -2.87
N GLY A 58 -2.85 5.94 -1.57
CA GLY A 58 -3.13 4.66 -0.94
C GLY A 58 -4.51 4.13 -1.25
N MET A 59 -4.61 2.81 -1.33
CA MET A 59 -5.84 2.10 -1.65
C MET A 59 -6.00 0.87 -0.76
N GLY A 60 -7.24 0.44 -0.59
CA GLY A 60 -7.56 -0.82 0.08
C GLY A 60 -8.90 -1.36 -0.37
N VAL A 61 -9.05 -2.68 -0.43
CA VAL A 61 -10.29 -3.35 -0.81
C VAL A 61 -11.01 -3.83 0.45
N SER A 62 -12.35 -3.71 0.50
CA SER A 62 -13.19 -4.27 1.57
C SER A 62 -13.03 -5.79 1.67
N ASP A 63 -13.41 -6.38 2.83
CA ASP A 63 -13.25 -7.82 3.04
C ASP A 63 -14.13 -8.65 2.10
N ASP A 64 -15.29 -8.13 1.68
CA ASP A 64 -16.17 -8.77 0.71
C ASP A 64 -15.77 -8.55 -0.75
N GLY A 65 -14.72 -7.76 -1.00
CA GLY A 65 -14.20 -7.47 -2.34
C GLY A 65 -15.05 -6.54 -3.21
N LYS A 66 -16.04 -5.87 -2.63
CA LYS A 66 -16.97 -5.04 -3.41
C LYS A 66 -16.63 -3.56 -3.44
N THR A 67 -15.89 -3.08 -2.43
CA THR A 67 -15.57 -1.66 -2.29
C THR A 67 -14.07 -1.44 -2.36
N LEU A 68 -13.63 -0.55 -3.25
CA LEU A 68 -12.27 -0.01 -3.27
C LEU A 68 -12.28 1.34 -2.55
N ALA A 69 -11.48 1.47 -1.51
CA ALA A 69 -11.24 2.71 -0.79
C ALA A 69 -9.96 3.37 -1.35
N VAL A 70 -10.02 4.65 -1.71
CA VAL A 70 -8.92 5.39 -2.34
C VAL A 70 -8.72 6.73 -1.65
N ALA A 71 -7.51 7.01 -1.19
CA ALA A 71 -7.12 8.32 -0.70
C ALA A 71 -6.87 9.27 -1.88
N VAL A 72 -7.46 10.47 -1.85
CA VAL A 72 -7.26 11.52 -2.85
C VAL A 72 -6.68 12.75 -2.18
N LYS A 73 -5.39 12.96 -2.39
CA LYS A 73 -4.56 13.95 -1.68
C LYS A 73 -5.06 15.38 -1.85
N SER A 74 -5.29 15.80 -3.09
CA SER A 74 -5.68 17.19 -3.40
C SER A 74 -7.05 17.57 -2.84
N ALA A 75 -7.97 16.61 -2.74
CA ALA A 75 -9.32 16.81 -2.22
C ALA A 75 -9.42 16.64 -0.69
N GLY A 76 -8.43 16.00 -0.06
CA GLY A 76 -8.53 15.63 1.36
C GLY A 76 -9.61 14.60 1.64
N GLU A 77 -9.85 13.70 0.68
CA GLU A 77 -10.97 12.76 0.71
C GLU A 77 -10.52 11.30 0.65
N LEU A 78 -11.33 10.44 1.26
CA LEU A 78 -11.40 9.02 0.96
C LEU A 78 -12.60 8.76 0.03
N LEU A 79 -12.35 8.19 -1.12
CA LEU A 79 -13.40 7.74 -2.03
C LEU A 79 -13.74 6.28 -1.78
N LEU A 80 -15.03 5.95 -1.79
CA LEU A 80 -15.50 4.57 -1.86
C LEU A 80 -16.02 4.33 -3.27
N ILE A 81 -15.46 3.33 -3.92
CA ILE A 81 -15.77 2.96 -5.31
C ILE A 81 -16.34 1.54 -5.29
N ASP A 82 -17.50 1.35 -5.89
CA ASP A 82 -18.04 0.02 -6.15
C ASP A 82 -17.24 -0.63 -7.30
N ILE A 83 -16.61 -1.76 -7.00
CA ILE A 83 -15.66 -2.41 -7.91
C ILE A 83 -16.33 -2.94 -9.18
N GLU A 84 -17.56 -3.46 -9.07
CA GLU A 84 -18.29 -4.03 -10.19
C GLU A 84 -18.75 -2.95 -11.17
N SER A 85 -19.45 -1.94 -10.67
CA SER A 85 -19.96 -0.83 -11.48
C SER A 85 -18.91 0.23 -11.81
N ARG A 86 -17.75 0.22 -11.09
CA ARG A 86 -16.66 1.20 -11.22
C ARG A 86 -17.10 2.63 -10.91
N LYS A 87 -18.14 2.80 -10.10
CA LYS A 87 -18.69 4.11 -9.74
C LYS A 87 -18.26 4.53 -8.34
N ILE A 88 -17.94 5.82 -8.19
CA ILE A 88 -17.76 6.42 -6.87
C ILE A 88 -19.11 6.45 -6.18
N THR A 89 -19.24 5.74 -5.08
CA THR A 89 -20.45 5.65 -4.27
C THR A 89 -20.48 6.67 -3.14
N LYS A 90 -19.30 7.03 -2.62
CA LYS A 90 -19.16 8.02 -1.54
C LYS A 90 -17.88 8.83 -1.67
N ARG A 91 -17.93 10.09 -1.22
CA ARG A 91 -16.80 10.97 -0.98
C ARG A 91 -16.81 11.36 0.50
N ILE A 92 -15.72 11.14 1.21
CA ILE A 92 -15.64 11.30 2.66
C ILE A 92 -14.45 12.20 2.97
N ALA A 93 -14.69 13.40 3.47
CA ALA A 93 -13.63 14.28 3.91
C ALA A 93 -12.89 13.63 5.11
N VAL A 94 -11.62 13.31 4.93
CA VAL A 94 -10.79 12.67 5.97
C VAL A 94 -9.80 13.63 6.61
N GLY A 95 -9.31 14.59 5.87
CA GLY A 95 -8.33 15.57 6.31
C GLY A 95 -7.39 15.94 5.16
N LYS A 96 -6.45 16.84 5.40
CA LYS A 96 -5.50 17.29 4.36
C LYS A 96 -4.48 16.19 4.04
N ASN A 97 -3.99 16.16 2.81
CA ASN A 97 -2.93 15.28 2.37
C ASN A 97 -3.09 13.80 2.78
N PRO A 98 -4.23 13.14 2.56
CA PRO A 98 -4.31 11.72 2.84
C PRO A 98 -3.36 10.94 1.92
N GLU A 99 -2.51 10.07 2.52
CA GLU A 99 -1.45 9.36 1.82
C GLU A 99 -1.71 7.84 1.81
N PHE A 100 -1.83 7.23 2.97
CA PHE A 100 -1.84 5.79 3.10
C PHE A 100 -3.23 5.27 3.50
N VAL A 101 -3.65 4.15 2.92
CA VAL A 101 -4.91 3.47 3.27
C VAL A 101 -4.63 2.01 3.55
N ARG A 102 -5.16 1.52 4.67
CA ARG A 102 -5.15 0.10 4.99
C ARG A 102 -6.55 -0.32 5.46
N VAL A 103 -7.04 -1.46 4.99
CA VAL A 103 -8.37 -1.95 5.36
C VAL A 103 -8.26 -3.16 6.27
N LEU A 104 -8.95 -3.10 7.40
CA LEU A 104 -9.07 -4.20 8.37
C LEU A 104 -10.52 -4.27 8.88
N ASN A 105 -11.15 -5.45 8.79
CA ASN A 105 -12.52 -5.69 9.27
C ASN A 105 -13.52 -4.65 8.72
N ASP A 106 -13.52 -4.42 7.42
CA ASP A 106 -14.35 -3.43 6.70
C ASP A 106 -14.21 -1.99 7.23
N LYS A 107 -13.07 -1.66 7.83
CA LYS A 107 -12.72 -0.30 8.25
C LYS A 107 -11.48 0.16 7.49
N ALA A 108 -11.55 1.32 6.87
CA ALA A 108 -10.38 1.96 6.26
C ALA A 108 -9.68 2.84 7.30
N PHE A 109 -8.41 2.60 7.49
CA PHE A 109 -7.48 3.43 8.26
C PHE A 109 -6.72 4.30 7.29
N VAL A 110 -6.87 5.60 7.40
CA VAL A 110 -6.35 6.58 6.45
C VAL A 110 -5.41 7.54 7.16
N ALA A 111 -4.12 7.47 6.85
CA ALA A 111 -3.15 8.44 7.33
C ALA A 111 -3.34 9.76 6.59
N TYR A 112 -3.36 10.87 7.32
CA TYR A 112 -3.44 12.20 6.74
C TYR A 112 -2.67 13.23 7.58
N GLU A 113 -2.25 14.30 6.96
CA GLU A 113 -1.51 15.38 7.60
C GLU A 113 -2.37 16.64 7.66
N PRO A 114 -2.70 17.14 8.86
CA PRO A 114 -3.49 18.36 9.00
C PRO A 114 -2.71 19.62 8.61
N SER A 115 -1.39 19.62 8.71
CA SER A 115 -0.53 20.76 8.38
C SER A 115 -0.34 20.96 6.88
N ASN A 116 0.00 22.18 6.47
CA ASN A 116 0.33 22.52 5.06
C ASN A 116 1.78 22.19 4.71
N GLN A 117 2.57 21.62 5.59
CA GLN A 117 3.94 21.25 5.31
C GLN A 117 3.97 20.14 4.26
N MET A 118 4.32 20.51 3.05
CA MET A 118 4.71 19.54 2.04
C MET A 118 6.09 19.01 2.44
N ALA A 119 6.14 17.80 2.94
CA ALA A 119 7.41 17.10 3.07
C ALA A 119 8.13 17.10 1.72
N ALA A 120 9.38 17.50 1.73
CA ALA A 120 10.23 17.32 0.56
C ALA A 120 10.37 15.80 0.35
N THR A 121 9.74 15.27 -0.71
CA THR A 121 9.67 13.84 -0.94
C THR A 121 11.04 13.28 -1.35
N GLY A 122 11.62 12.42 -0.54
CA GLY A 122 12.75 11.54 -0.88
C GLY A 122 13.99 12.27 -1.41
N ALA A 123 14.49 11.85 -2.56
CA ALA A 123 15.73 12.37 -3.15
C ALA A 123 15.80 13.91 -3.37
N ASP A 124 14.68 14.62 -3.25
CA ASP A 124 14.62 16.08 -3.30
C ASP A 124 14.87 16.71 -1.92
N ALA A 125 14.89 15.93 -0.84
CA ALA A 125 15.21 16.38 0.52
C ALA A 125 16.68 16.84 0.70
N ALA A 126 17.57 16.52 -0.24
CA ALA A 126 18.95 17.04 -0.27
C ALA A 126 19.02 18.56 -0.52
N HIS A 127 17.90 19.17 -0.92
CA HIS A 127 17.77 20.62 -1.05
C HIS A 127 16.78 21.13 0.00
N GLN A 128 17.12 20.98 1.27
CA GLN A 128 16.37 21.61 2.37
C GLN A 128 16.31 23.11 2.16
N LYS A 129 15.12 23.60 1.82
CA LYS A 129 14.83 25.03 2.03
C LYS A 129 15.01 25.33 3.51
N LYS A 130 15.78 26.38 3.82
CA LYS A 130 15.83 26.99 5.15
C LYS A 130 14.41 27.08 5.71
N LYS A 131 14.20 26.54 6.93
CA LYS A 131 12.97 26.75 7.71
C LYS A 131 12.60 28.22 7.67
N THR A 132 11.42 28.55 7.16
CA THR A 132 10.85 29.88 7.27
C THR A 132 10.14 29.98 8.62
N LYS A 133 10.00 31.18 9.17
CA LYS A 133 9.42 31.45 10.49
C LYS A 133 7.94 31.02 10.66
N ASP A 134 7.28 30.60 9.57
CA ASP A 134 5.88 30.14 9.56
C ASP A 134 5.76 28.62 9.76
N ASP A 135 6.87 27.91 10.05
CA ASP A 135 6.93 26.47 10.27
C ASP A 135 6.48 26.03 11.68
N ASP A 136 5.95 26.93 12.50
CA ASP A 136 5.57 26.65 13.89
C ASP A 136 4.18 25.95 14.06
N ASP A 137 3.45 25.70 12.98
CA ASP A 137 2.19 24.95 13.03
C ASP A 137 2.42 23.45 12.78
N ALA A 138 3.26 22.85 13.63
CA ALA A 138 3.57 21.42 13.61
C ALA A 138 2.41 20.62 14.22
N THR A 139 1.29 20.53 13.53
CA THR A 139 0.18 19.69 13.95
C THR A 139 0.48 18.23 13.65
N PRO A 140 0.45 17.31 14.64
CA PRO A 140 0.68 15.90 14.39
C PRO A 140 -0.28 15.33 13.34
N ALA A 141 0.24 14.44 12.51
CA ALA A 141 -0.57 13.67 11.58
C ALA A 141 -1.55 12.78 12.34
N ARG A 142 -2.55 12.30 11.66
CA ARG A 142 -3.63 11.50 12.24
C ARG A 142 -3.96 10.31 11.35
N VAL A 143 -4.54 9.29 11.94
CA VAL A 143 -5.15 8.17 11.22
C VAL A 143 -6.66 8.20 11.47
N THR A 144 -7.41 8.64 10.47
CA THR A 144 -8.87 8.58 10.53
C THR A 144 -9.34 7.16 10.20
N VAL A 145 -10.36 6.68 10.93
CA VAL A 145 -10.96 5.37 10.71
C VAL A 145 -12.35 5.54 10.14
N VAL A 146 -12.58 4.98 8.98
CA VAL A 146 -13.85 5.05 8.25
C VAL A 146 -14.46 3.65 8.15
N ASP A 147 -15.69 3.50 8.60
CA ASP A 147 -16.48 2.29 8.36
C ASP A 147 -16.93 2.25 6.89
N LEU A 148 -16.51 1.23 6.15
CA LEU A 148 -16.73 1.15 4.71
C LEU A 148 -18.21 0.92 4.34
N LYS A 149 -18.98 0.27 5.21
CA LYS A 149 -20.41 -0.02 4.96
C LYS A 149 -21.26 1.26 5.07
N THR A 150 -21.01 2.02 6.12
CA THR A 150 -21.78 3.24 6.39
C THR A 150 -21.17 4.49 5.75
N GLY A 151 -19.85 4.48 5.48
CA GLY A 151 -19.06 5.63 5.05
C GLY A 151 -18.90 6.69 6.15
N LYS A 152 -19.06 6.31 7.42
CA LYS A 152 -18.91 7.24 8.56
C LYS A 152 -17.49 7.17 9.13
N LYS A 153 -16.96 8.31 9.49
CA LYS A 153 -15.78 8.40 10.36
C LYS A 153 -16.17 7.92 11.74
N ILE A 154 -15.44 6.95 12.28
CA ILE A 154 -15.74 6.32 13.58
C ILE A 154 -14.64 6.55 14.62
N ALA A 155 -13.43 6.91 14.19
CA ALA A 155 -12.33 7.30 15.06
C ALA A 155 -11.36 8.21 14.32
N ASP A 156 -10.51 8.91 15.08
CA ASP A 156 -9.46 9.78 14.57
C ASP A 156 -8.28 9.73 15.54
N ILE A 157 -7.29 8.88 15.22
CA ILE A 157 -6.17 8.54 16.09
C ILE A 157 -5.03 9.52 15.83
N GLU A 158 -4.56 10.20 16.86
CA GLU A 158 -3.39 11.07 16.76
C GLU A 158 -2.13 10.22 16.65
N ALA A 159 -1.31 10.48 15.63
CA ALA A 159 -0.04 9.81 15.35
C ALA A 159 1.14 10.74 15.63
N GLY A 160 2.23 10.63 14.89
CA GLY A 160 3.36 11.55 14.94
C GLY A 160 3.41 12.48 13.74
N MET A 161 4.57 13.08 13.49
CA MET A 161 4.78 13.99 12.37
C MET A 161 5.13 13.21 11.10
N GLU A 162 4.54 13.59 9.97
CA GLU A 162 4.74 12.95 8.66
C GLU A 162 4.49 11.43 8.71
N THR A 163 3.23 11.05 8.92
CA THR A 163 2.80 9.66 8.99
C THR A 163 2.71 9.03 7.60
N GLU A 164 3.46 7.95 7.35
CA GLU A 164 3.56 7.33 6.03
C GLU A 164 3.01 5.90 5.98
N GLY A 165 3.46 5.02 6.83
CA GLY A 165 3.09 3.60 6.80
C GLY A 165 2.15 3.21 7.92
N ILE A 166 1.23 2.32 7.61
CA ILE A 166 0.27 1.74 8.57
C ILE A 166 0.38 0.22 8.54
N GLU A 167 0.40 -0.43 9.71
CA GLU A 167 0.31 -1.87 9.85
C GLU A 167 -0.47 -2.24 11.12
N PHE A 168 -0.89 -3.49 11.23
CA PHE A 168 -1.64 -4.00 12.36
C PHE A 168 -0.93 -5.16 13.04
N SER A 169 -1.09 -5.27 14.38
CA SER A 169 -0.74 -6.50 15.09
C SER A 169 -1.55 -7.70 14.59
N ALA A 170 -1.06 -8.91 14.87
CA ALA A 170 -1.69 -10.15 14.39
C ALA A 170 -3.12 -10.35 14.91
N ASP A 171 -3.37 -9.91 16.14
CA ASP A 171 -4.69 -9.94 16.79
C ASP A 171 -5.63 -8.81 16.33
N GLY A 172 -5.10 -7.85 15.52
CA GLY A 172 -5.85 -6.70 15.05
C GLY A 172 -6.22 -5.69 16.14
N GLN A 173 -5.56 -5.72 17.29
CA GLN A 173 -5.84 -4.79 18.40
C GLN A 173 -4.93 -3.56 18.38
N SER A 174 -3.74 -3.66 17.80
CA SER A 174 -2.80 -2.55 17.72
C SER A 174 -2.61 -2.05 16.30
N LEU A 175 -2.57 -0.72 16.17
CA LEU A 175 -2.19 0.02 14.98
C LEU A 175 -0.75 0.48 15.12
N LEU A 176 0.09 0.12 14.16
CA LEU A 176 1.48 0.59 14.06
C LEU A 176 1.55 1.66 12.96
N VAL A 177 2.22 2.75 13.25
CA VAL A 177 2.33 3.91 12.35
C VAL A 177 3.76 4.37 12.28
N THR A 178 4.32 4.51 11.08
CA THR A 178 5.64 5.12 10.89
C THR A 178 5.49 6.63 10.79
N ASN A 179 6.29 7.37 11.57
CA ASN A 179 6.28 8.83 11.64
C ASN A 179 7.66 9.33 11.22
N GLU A 180 7.77 9.82 9.98
CA GLU A 180 9.05 10.14 9.36
C GLU A 180 9.81 11.24 10.10
N SER A 181 9.17 12.39 10.35
CA SER A 181 9.82 13.53 11.00
C SER A 181 10.06 13.32 12.47
N ASP A 182 9.27 12.50 13.13
CA ASP A 182 9.47 12.13 14.55
C ASP A 182 10.50 11.01 14.74
N GLU A 183 10.97 10.40 13.65
CA GLU A 183 11.94 9.31 13.68
C GLU A 183 11.51 8.17 14.60
N ASN A 184 10.24 7.77 14.54
CA ASN A 184 9.71 6.68 15.36
C ASN A 184 8.62 5.87 14.69
N VAL A 185 8.34 4.70 15.25
CA VAL A 185 7.11 3.94 15.01
C VAL A 185 6.25 4.08 16.27
N SER A 186 5.06 4.64 16.13
CA SER A 186 4.07 4.71 17.22
C SER A 186 3.10 3.54 17.14
N ILE A 187 2.77 2.98 18.29
CA ILE A 187 1.85 1.85 18.43
C ILE A 187 0.66 2.32 19.25
N HIS A 188 -0.55 2.14 18.71
CA HIS A 188 -1.78 2.61 19.30
C HIS A 188 -2.78 1.47 19.49
N ASP A 189 -3.54 1.50 20.56
CA ASP A 189 -4.72 0.66 20.74
C ASP A 189 -5.82 1.10 19.78
N ILE A 190 -6.29 0.19 18.93
CA ILE A 190 -7.27 0.54 17.88
C ILE A 190 -8.63 0.94 18.46
N ALA A 191 -9.04 0.32 19.57
CA ALA A 191 -10.36 0.56 20.14
C ALA A 191 -10.47 1.94 20.81
N THR A 192 -9.39 2.39 21.45
CA THR A 192 -9.36 3.64 22.22
C THR A 192 -8.59 4.77 21.53
N GLY A 193 -7.79 4.48 20.52
CA GLY A 193 -6.86 5.40 19.87
C GLY A 193 -5.64 5.77 20.73
N LYS A 194 -5.51 5.22 21.94
CA LYS A 194 -4.43 5.59 22.87
C LYS A 194 -3.09 5.06 22.44
N LEU A 195 -2.06 5.88 22.58
CA LEU A 195 -0.67 5.47 22.40
C LEU A 195 -0.28 4.42 23.46
N ILE A 196 0.22 3.27 23.00
CA ILE A 196 0.74 2.18 23.83
C ILE A 196 2.27 2.30 23.97
N LYS A 197 2.97 2.54 22.83
CA LYS A 197 4.43 2.51 22.78
C LYS A 197 4.94 3.37 21.62
N LYS A 198 6.13 3.93 21.77
CA LYS A 198 6.94 4.48 20.67
C LYS A 198 8.25 3.70 20.55
N VAL A 199 8.60 3.34 19.33
CA VAL A 199 9.91 2.74 18.99
C VAL A 199 10.75 3.82 18.36
N ASP A 200 11.75 4.33 19.08
CA ASP A 200 12.70 5.31 18.56
C ASP A 200 13.58 4.65 17.48
N THR A 201 13.53 5.17 16.26
CA THR A 201 14.35 4.68 15.14
C THR A 201 15.61 5.50 14.95
N LYS A 202 15.69 6.73 15.49
CA LYS A 202 16.79 7.69 15.27
C LYS A 202 18.17 7.11 15.50
N LYS A 203 18.32 6.30 16.55
CA LYS A 203 19.58 5.61 16.86
C LYS A 203 19.94 4.48 15.90
N HIS A 204 19.02 4.05 15.07
CA HIS A 204 19.17 2.95 14.11
C HIS A 204 19.24 3.45 12.68
N GLY A 205 18.49 4.51 12.38
CA GLY A 205 18.40 5.15 11.07
C GLY A 205 17.24 6.13 11.00
N LEU A 206 17.19 6.88 9.92
CA LEU A 206 16.30 8.03 9.75
C LEU A 206 15.19 7.74 8.75
N ARG A 207 14.06 8.41 8.96
CA ARG A 207 12.84 8.37 8.13
C ARG A 207 12.24 6.97 8.01
N PRO A 208 11.63 6.47 9.10
CA PRO A 208 10.85 5.22 9.03
C PRO A 208 9.66 5.42 8.11
N ARG A 209 9.54 4.57 7.07
CA ARG A 209 8.57 4.75 6.00
C ARG A 209 7.64 3.56 5.80
N GLY A 210 8.06 2.58 5.02
CA GLY A 210 7.28 1.36 4.82
C GLY A 210 7.30 0.48 6.07
N ILE A 211 6.15 -0.08 6.43
CA ILE A 211 6.03 -1.06 7.50
C ILE A 211 5.19 -2.24 7.06
N LYS A 212 5.64 -3.45 7.40
CA LYS A 212 4.92 -4.68 7.06
C LYS A 212 5.09 -5.74 8.12
N ARG A 213 3.99 -6.38 8.50
CA ARG A 213 3.98 -7.56 9.37
C ARG A 213 4.27 -8.81 8.55
N ALA A 214 5.11 -9.69 9.07
CA ALA A 214 5.34 -11.02 8.51
C ALA A 214 4.10 -11.91 8.69
N PRO A 215 3.91 -12.94 7.84
CA PRO A 215 2.79 -13.87 7.94
C PRO A 215 2.72 -14.65 9.27
N ASP A 216 3.86 -14.82 9.95
CA ASP A 216 3.93 -15.45 11.28
C ASP A 216 3.25 -14.61 12.39
N GLY A 217 2.93 -13.35 12.08
CA GLY A 217 2.32 -12.41 13.01
C GLY A 217 3.24 -11.84 14.09
N ASN A 218 4.50 -12.28 14.15
CA ASN A 218 5.43 -11.96 15.23
C ASN A 218 6.55 -10.99 14.83
N THR A 219 6.75 -10.80 13.54
CA THR A 219 7.85 -10.01 12.98
C THR A 219 7.30 -8.84 12.18
N PHE A 220 7.93 -7.67 12.32
CA PHE A 220 7.63 -6.48 11.51
C PHE A 220 8.92 -5.98 10.87
N ALA A 221 8.84 -5.63 9.59
CA ALA A 221 9.92 -5.00 8.84
C ALA A 221 9.57 -3.53 8.61
N VAL A 222 10.51 -2.62 8.92
CA VAL A 222 10.35 -1.17 8.75
C VAL A 222 11.51 -0.64 7.92
N THR A 223 11.24 0.05 6.83
CA THR A 223 12.28 0.71 6.01
C THR A 223 12.68 2.04 6.62
N LEU A 224 13.99 2.32 6.65
CA LEU A 224 14.59 3.59 7.10
C LEU A 224 15.18 4.28 5.87
N GLU A 225 14.38 5.15 5.23
CA GLU A 225 14.60 5.68 3.88
C GLU A 225 15.95 6.37 3.70
N LEU A 226 16.32 7.25 4.64
CA LEU A 226 17.55 8.04 4.54
C LEU A 226 18.78 7.36 5.12
N SER A 227 18.67 6.10 5.55
CA SER A 227 19.78 5.35 6.14
C SER A 227 20.10 4.05 5.42
N ASP A 228 19.41 3.76 4.31
CA ASP A 228 19.59 2.55 3.52
C ASP A 228 19.52 1.28 4.41
N LYS A 229 18.50 1.22 5.27
CA LYS A 229 18.34 0.14 6.26
C LYS A 229 16.91 -0.40 6.30
N LEU A 230 16.84 -1.65 6.75
CA LEU A 230 15.62 -2.32 7.15
C LEU A 230 15.71 -2.66 8.64
N LEU A 231 14.76 -2.21 9.42
CA LEU A 231 14.65 -2.48 10.85
C LEU A 231 13.67 -3.63 11.06
N ILE A 232 14.06 -4.62 11.86
CA ILE A 232 13.21 -5.74 12.23
C ILE A 232 12.75 -5.59 13.67
N LEU A 233 11.43 -5.63 13.89
CA LEU A 233 10.82 -5.61 15.21
C LEU A 233 10.19 -6.96 15.51
N ASN A 234 10.21 -7.35 16.80
CA ASN A 234 9.51 -8.52 17.29
C ASN A 234 8.03 -8.22 17.62
N LYS A 235 7.28 -9.24 18.08
CA LYS A 235 5.87 -9.12 18.48
C LYS A 235 5.62 -8.16 19.65
N SER A 236 6.65 -7.87 20.46
CA SER A 236 6.60 -6.88 21.54
C SER A 236 7.02 -5.49 21.08
N PHE A 237 7.19 -5.32 19.76
CA PHE A 237 7.65 -4.07 19.14
C PHE A 237 9.01 -3.62 19.64
N GLU A 238 9.95 -4.56 19.79
CA GLU A 238 11.34 -4.30 20.15
C GLU A 238 12.24 -4.56 18.95
N VAL A 239 13.28 -3.74 18.81
CA VAL A 239 14.25 -3.89 17.73
C VAL A 239 15.06 -5.17 17.94
N GLN A 240 15.02 -6.06 16.96
CA GLN A 240 15.77 -7.31 16.93
C GLN A 240 17.00 -7.20 16.04
N ASP A 241 16.82 -6.71 14.82
CA ASP A 241 17.87 -6.66 13.81
C ASP A 241 17.82 -5.38 13.01
N ILE A 242 18.98 -5.02 12.44
CA ILE A 242 19.16 -3.91 11.51
C ILE A 242 19.93 -4.42 10.30
N ILE A 243 19.33 -4.33 9.12
CA ILE A 243 19.84 -4.92 7.89
C ILE A 243 20.18 -3.79 6.93
N SER A 244 21.36 -3.83 6.32
CA SER A 244 21.70 -2.90 5.23
C SER A 244 20.94 -3.24 3.96
N THR A 245 20.38 -2.23 3.32
CA THR A 245 19.69 -2.35 2.02
C THR A 245 20.46 -1.59 0.94
N GLY A 246 19.98 -1.66 -0.29
CA GLY A 246 20.34 -0.69 -1.31
C GLY A 246 19.68 0.68 -1.07
N ASN A 247 19.96 1.65 -1.96
CA ASN A 247 19.66 3.06 -1.74
C ASN A 247 18.15 3.37 -1.73
N VAL A 248 17.73 4.08 -0.68
CA VAL A 248 16.40 4.67 -0.51
C VAL A 248 15.32 3.57 -0.46
N PRO A 249 15.33 2.71 0.58
CA PRO A 249 14.30 1.70 0.79
C PRO A 249 12.96 2.37 1.10
N TYR A 250 11.87 1.88 0.47
CA TYR A 250 10.54 2.48 0.57
C TYR A 250 9.48 1.44 0.95
N GLY A 251 8.76 0.90 -0.02
CA GLY A 251 7.78 -0.15 0.21
C GLY A 251 8.45 -1.47 0.60
N VAL A 252 7.86 -2.20 1.54
CA VAL A 252 8.33 -3.50 2.01
C VAL A 252 7.18 -4.49 2.08
N THR A 253 7.44 -5.77 1.78
CA THR A 253 6.51 -6.88 2.04
C THR A 253 7.26 -8.18 2.30
N PHE A 254 6.57 -9.14 2.88
CA PHE A 254 6.97 -10.55 2.92
C PHE A 254 6.22 -11.32 1.85
N ASN A 255 6.77 -12.44 1.37
CA ASN A 255 5.97 -13.41 0.65
C ASN A 255 5.00 -14.13 1.61
N ALA A 256 3.99 -14.83 1.09
CA ALA A 256 2.97 -15.50 1.90
C ALA A 256 3.54 -16.59 2.82
N ALA A 257 4.63 -17.23 2.41
CA ALA A 257 5.35 -18.20 3.23
C ALA A 257 6.19 -17.58 4.35
N GLY A 258 6.42 -16.26 4.34
CA GLY A 258 7.29 -15.56 5.30
C GLY A 258 8.77 -15.91 5.15
N THR A 259 9.18 -16.47 4.01
CA THR A 259 10.57 -16.91 3.77
C THR A 259 11.43 -15.87 3.06
N GLU A 260 10.79 -14.85 2.48
CA GLU A 260 11.46 -13.77 1.75
C GLU A 260 10.90 -12.41 2.14
N ILE A 261 11.79 -11.41 2.19
CA ILE A 261 11.45 -10.00 2.37
C ILE A 261 11.79 -9.26 1.07
N TYR A 262 10.83 -8.53 0.53
CA TYR A 262 10.96 -7.70 -0.67
C TYR A 262 10.98 -6.23 -0.26
N VAL A 263 11.96 -5.47 -0.72
CA VAL A 263 12.14 -4.06 -0.40
C VAL A 263 12.31 -3.25 -1.69
N ALA A 264 11.42 -2.32 -1.95
CA ALA A 264 11.57 -1.38 -3.06
C ALA A 264 12.70 -0.38 -2.76
N LEU A 265 13.64 -0.25 -3.67
CA LEU A 265 14.77 0.68 -3.61
C LEU A 265 14.53 1.83 -4.58
N ALA A 266 13.92 2.92 -4.11
CA ALA A 266 13.41 3.99 -4.96
C ALA A 266 14.51 4.66 -5.82
N LYS A 267 15.75 4.73 -5.34
CA LYS A 267 16.90 5.30 -6.06
C LYS A 267 17.71 4.25 -6.84
N ALA A 268 17.76 3.02 -6.33
CA ALA A 268 18.54 1.95 -6.98
C ALA A 268 17.80 1.29 -8.15
N LYS A 269 16.56 1.67 -8.45
CA LYS A 269 15.74 1.12 -9.56
C LYS A 269 15.56 -0.40 -9.46
N ALA A 270 15.39 -0.91 -8.25
CA ALA A 270 15.30 -2.34 -7.99
C ALA A 270 14.35 -2.64 -6.84
N VAL A 271 13.84 -3.86 -6.81
CA VAL A 271 13.30 -4.50 -5.60
C VAL A 271 14.34 -5.49 -5.12
N GLN A 272 14.84 -5.29 -3.91
CA GLN A 272 15.81 -6.18 -3.28
C GLN A 272 15.09 -7.25 -2.50
N VAL A 273 15.52 -8.50 -2.67
CA VAL A 273 14.91 -9.66 -2.02
C VAL A 273 15.92 -10.28 -1.08
N PHE A 274 15.49 -10.44 0.17
CA PHE A 274 16.26 -11.05 1.25
C PHE A 274 15.66 -12.39 1.65
N ASP A 275 16.49 -13.31 2.11
CA ASP A 275 16.04 -14.43 2.91
C ASP A 275 15.55 -13.90 4.28
N ALA A 276 14.33 -14.26 4.69
CA ALA A 276 13.72 -13.68 5.89
C ALA A 276 14.31 -14.18 7.20
N LYS A 277 15.13 -15.25 7.18
CA LYS A 277 15.75 -15.82 8.37
C LYS A 277 17.20 -15.37 8.53
N SER A 278 17.99 -15.45 7.48
CA SER A 278 19.42 -15.09 7.50
C SER A 278 19.69 -13.64 7.13
N TYR A 279 18.69 -12.96 6.58
CA TYR A 279 18.77 -11.61 6.02
C TYR A 279 19.81 -11.46 4.89
N ALA A 280 20.26 -12.57 4.32
CA ALA A 280 21.13 -12.56 3.17
C ALA A 280 20.39 -12.08 1.92
N VAL A 281 21.02 -11.25 1.11
CA VAL A 281 20.48 -10.83 -0.20
C VAL A 281 20.42 -12.05 -1.12
N LYS A 282 19.22 -12.38 -1.56
CA LYS A 282 19.00 -13.49 -2.52
C LYS A 282 19.12 -13.01 -3.96
N ARG A 283 18.53 -11.87 -4.27
CA ARG A 283 18.52 -11.31 -5.64
C ARG A 283 18.09 -9.85 -5.67
N LEU A 284 18.34 -9.18 -6.78
CA LEU A 284 17.82 -7.90 -7.15
C LEU A 284 16.91 -8.08 -8.37
N ILE A 285 15.71 -7.54 -8.32
CA ILE A 285 14.76 -7.48 -9.41
C ILE A 285 14.81 -6.05 -9.96
N ASN A 286 15.34 -5.87 -11.16
CA ASN A 286 15.41 -4.56 -11.78
C ASN A 286 13.99 -4.07 -12.12
N VAL A 287 13.72 -2.80 -11.84
CA VAL A 287 12.43 -2.13 -12.09
C VAL A 287 12.69 -0.72 -12.65
N GLY A 288 11.65 0.09 -12.77
CA GLY A 288 11.77 1.48 -13.23
C GLY A 288 12.33 2.45 -12.18
N GLU A 289 12.29 3.73 -12.51
CA GLU A 289 12.72 4.81 -11.62
C GLU A 289 11.64 5.16 -10.61
N ARG A 290 12.05 5.26 -9.34
CA ARG A 290 11.22 5.65 -8.22
C ARG A 290 9.92 4.82 -8.14
N CYS A 291 10.10 3.51 -8.07
CA CYS A 291 9.02 2.59 -7.73
C CYS A 291 8.82 2.66 -6.22
N TRP A 292 7.76 3.34 -5.78
CA TRP A 292 7.47 3.47 -4.35
C TRP A 292 6.82 2.20 -3.80
N HIS A 293 5.87 1.68 -4.57
CA HIS A 293 5.07 0.53 -4.17
C HIS A 293 5.06 -0.55 -5.23
N PHE A 294 4.89 -1.76 -4.77
CA PHE A 294 4.78 -2.95 -5.58
C PHE A 294 3.87 -3.97 -4.90
N THR A 295 3.43 -4.94 -5.65
CA THR A 295 2.66 -6.09 -5.15
C THR A 295 3.16 -7.37 -5.81
N LEU A 296 2.90 -8.51 -5.18
CA LEU A 296 3.04 -9.81 -5.81
C LEU A 296 1.69 -10.22 -6.43
N SER A 297 1.69 -11.08 -7.45
CA SER A 297 0.46 -11.74 -7.89
C SER A 297 -0.06 -12.68 -6.79
N PRO A 298 -1.36 -13.06 -6.79
CA PRO A 298 -1.90 -13.96 -5.76
C PRO A 298 -1.21 -15.32 -5.64
N ASP A 299 -0.60 -15.81 -6.73
CA ASP A 299 0.23 -17.02 -6.80
C ASP A 299 1.72 -16.74 -6.52
N GLU A 300 2.06 -15.47 -6.29
CA GLU A 300 3.42 -14.97 -6.05
C GLU A 300 4.45 -15.24 -7.16
N SER A 301 4.00 -15.65 -8.34
CA SER A 301 4.88 -15.87 -9.49
C SER A 301 5.40 -14.57 -10.12
N LYS A 302 4.63 -13.48 -9.99
CA LYS A 302 4.96 -12.17 -10.55
C LYS A 302 5.07 -11.09 -9.47
N LEU A 303 6.04 -10.20 -9.64
CA LEU A 303 6.13 -8.91 -8.96
C LEU A 303 5.68 -7.83 -9.93
N ILE A 304 4.82 -6.93 -9.48
CA ILE A 304 4.33 -5.80 -10.26
C ILE A 304 4.66 -4.51 -9.51
N ALA A 305 5.54 -3.68 -10.10
CA ALA A 305 6.00 -2.43 -9.50
C ALA A 305 5.39 -1.20 -10.18
N ALA A 306 4.90 -0.26 -9.39
CA ALA A 306 4.41 1.05 -9.85
C ALA A 306 5.54 2.08 -9.80
N CYS A 307 6.05 2.50 -10.97
CA CYS A 307 7.28 3.29 -11.09
C CYS A 307 6.97 4.72 -11.54
N GLY A 308 6.86 5.63 -10.59
CA GLY A 308 6.34 6.98 -10.81
C GLY A 308 7.18 7.86 -11.72
N ARG A 309 8.52 7.83 -11.63
CA ARG A 309 9.38 8.68 -12.47
C ARG A 309 9.55 8.16 -13.88
N SER A 310 9.64 6.86 -14.05
CA SER A 310 9.69 6.25 -15.40
C SER A 310 8.32 6.14 -16.06
N ASN A 311 7.23 6.44 -15.34
CA ASN A 311 5.86 6.37 -15.86
C ASN A 311 5.53 5.01 -16.48
N ASN A 312 5.86 3.93 -15.77
CA ASN A 312 5.58 2.57 -16.21
C ASN A 312 5.19 1.64 -15.05
N LEU A 313 4.60 0.52 -15.40
CA LEU A 313 4.47 -0.64 -14.53
C LEU A 313 5.47 -1.69 -15.02
N VAL A 314 6.26 -2.22 -14.12
CA VAL A 314 7.20 -3.30 -14.43
C VAL A 314 6.68 -4.59 -13.85
N VAL A 315 6.51 -5.61 -14.69
CA VAL A 315 6.16 -6.97 -14.28
C VAL A 315 7.39 -7.84 -14.39
N ALA A 316 7.76 -8.50 -13.31
CA ALA A 316 8.92 -9.36 -13.26
C ALA A 316 8.57 -10.72 -12.65
N ASP A 317 9.25 -11.76 -13.10
CA ASP A 317 9.21 -13.08 -12.48
C ASP A 317 9.92 -13.04 -11.12
N THR A 318 9.24 -13.49 -10.07
CA THR A 318 9.74 -13.36 -8.70
C THR A 318 10.96 -14.23 -8.42
N GLN A 319 11.10 -15.38 -9.07
CA GLN A 319 12.20 -16.31 -8.81
C GLN A 319 13.46 -15.92 -9.56
N SER A 320 13.34 -15.67 -10.86
CA SER A 320 14.49 -15.34 -11.71
C SER A 320 14.85 -13.86 -11.72
N GLY A 321 13.92 -12.97 -11.30
CA GLY A 321 14.06 -11.53 -11.41
C GLY A 321 13.97 -11.00 -12.85
N LYS A 322 13.63 -11.85 -13.81
CA LYS A 322 13.52 -11.47 -15.23
C LYS A 322 12.31 -10.59 -15.45
N ILE A 323 12.50 -9.46 -16.15
CA ILE A 323 11.39 -8.61 -16.59
C ILE A 323 10.57 -9.38 -17.63
N LEU A 324 9.28 -9.52 -17.36
CA LEU A 324 8.29 -10.14 -18.23
C LEU A 324 7.60 -9.09 -19.10
N GLN A 325 7.29 -7.93 -18.52
CA GLN A 325 6.63 -6.82 -19.22
C GLN A 325 7.11 -5.48 -18.65
N ASP A 326 7.20 -4.49 -19.54
CA ASP A 326 7.39 -3.07 -19.20
C ASP A 326 6.25 -2.29 -19.87
N ILE A 327 5.31 -1.80 -19.05
CA ILE A 327 4.03 -1.26 -19.52
C ILE A 327 4.05 0.25 -19.34
N PRO A 328 4.13 1.05 -20.43
CA PRO A 328 4.01 2.49 -20.36
C PRO A 328 2.71 2.89 -19.67
N SER A 329 2.80 3.65 -18.60
CA SER A 329 1.69 4.06 -17.75
C SER A 329 1.83 5.52 -17.36
N PRO A 330 1.60 6.46 -18.31
CA PRO A 330 1.77 7.88 -18.07
C PRO A 330 0.74 8.37 -17.04
N GLY A 331 1.19 9.23 -16.12
CA GLY A 331 0.31 9.74 -15.06
C GLY A 331 0.91 9.58 -13.66
N THR A 332 2.16 9.17 -13.58
CA THR A 332 2.90 8.98 -12.33
C THR A 332 2.22 7.91 -11.45
N PRO A 333 2.34 6.61 -11.82
CA PRO A 333 1.81 5.53 -11.00
C PRO A 333 2.45 5.57 -9.61
N TRP A 334 1.62 5.54 -8.57
CA TRP A 334 2.08 5.69 -7.19
C TRP A 334 1.93 4.39 -6.39
N GLY A 335 0.72 3.83 -6.35
CA GLY A 335 0.39 2.65 -5.57
C GLY A 335 -0.23 1.55 -6.42
N ILE A 336 -0.10 0.33 -5.94
CA ILE A 336 -0.68 -0.86 -6.57
C ILE A 336 -1.14 -1.84 -5.50
N ILE A 337 -2.34 -2.39 -5.68
CA ILE A 337 -2.90 -3.49 -4.91
C ILE A 337 -3.61 -4.47 -5.82
N THR A 338 -3.90 -5.67 -5.34
CA THR A 338 -4.61 -6.70 -6.10
C THR A 338 -5.93 -7.11 -5.47
N TYR A 339 -6.79 -7.67 -6.29
CA TYR A 339 -7.95 -8.44 -5.83
C TYR A 339 -8.12 -9.72 -6.69
N PRO A 340 -8.18 -10.92 -6.10
CA PRO A 340 -8.03 -11.21 -4.65
C PRO A 340 -6.76 -10.63 -4.04
N ARG A 341 -6.81 -10.32 -2.74
CA ARG A 341 -5.68 -9.72 -2.02
C ARG A 341 -4.47 -10.63 -2.05
N SER A 342 -3.32 -10.09 -2.36
CA SER A 342 -2.03 -10.76 -2.30
C SER A 342 -1.12 -10.18 -1.22
N THR A 343 0.16 -10.43 -1.31
CA THR A 343 1.18 -9.77 -0.52
C THR A 343 1.80 -8.64 -1.33
N GLY A 344 1.88 -7.47 -0.74
CA GLY A 344 2.42 -6.27 -1.40
C GLY A 344 2.68 -5.17 -0.38
N SER A 345 3.36 -4.13 -0.78
CA SER A 345 3.71 -3.03 0.13
C SER A 345 2.49 -2.26 0.62
N LEU A 346 1.43 -2.16 -0.19
CA LEU A 346 0.14 -1.58 0.18
C LEU A 346 -0.91 -2.63 0.52
N ASP A 347 -0.85 -3.83 -0.06
CA ASP A 347 -1.80 -4.90 0.21
C ASP A 347 -1.75 -5.34 1.68
N PHE A 348 -2.91 -5.68 2.21
CA PHE A 348 -3.04 -6.29 3.51
C PHE A 348 -3.82 -7.60 3.39
N LYS A 349 -3.14 -8.70 3.65
CA LYS A 349 -3.73 -10.03 3.75
C LYS A 349 -3.75 -10.42 5.24
N LYS A 350 -4.94 -10.76 5.73
CA LYS A 350 -5.13 -11.28 7.10
C LYS A 350 -4.42 -12.61 7.29
#